data_c78adcb6c2f5cfa8b594a1ada86033dd
#
_entry.id   c78adcb6c2f5cfa8b594a1ada86033dd
#
_cell.length_a   1.000
_cell.length_b   1.000
_cell.length_c   1.000
_cell.angle_alpha   90.00
_cell.angle_beta   90.00
_cell.angle_gamma   90.00
#
_symmetry.space_group_name_H-M   'P 1'
#
loop_
_entity.id
_entity.type
_entity.pdbx_description
1 polymer ?
#
loop_
_entity_poly.entity_id
_entity_poly.type
_entity_poly.pdbx_seq_one_letter_code
_entity_poly.pdbx_strand_id
1 'polypeptide(L)'
;MRASFRLGRVVGVPVGVNWSVLVIFLVIAWALSANQFPRTYPDQPGIAYLLAGLAAAVVFFLGLLAHEVSHAVVAKRNGLEVGGITLWLFGGVAELKGEAPNPGAELRIAGVGPLVSLLIGVFFGAIAAGVAITGYDGLWLGALAWLAGINVLLAVFNVLPAAPLDGGRLLRAAIWKATGDRTKASVVAARAGWVLGALLIGLGFWQFFAGGGFGGLWLILIGWFLIGAATMEERQARMGSALSGIRIADVMTPEPQTAAGDMTVADFIEHYLFAYRYSTLPLVADDRPVGLITLDRVRRVPADRRSTTTLAEVACHTDELVLAAPDESLNDLLPRLTDCADGRALVVKDGRLVGIVSPSDISRAAQRGSMREQLAGRPGS
;
A
#
# COMPACT_ATOMS: atom_id res chain seq x y z
N MET A 1 5.02 1.25 -3.58
CA MET A 1 6.00 0.58 -4.51
C MET A 1 5.85 1.18 -5.88
N ARG A 2 6.94 1.51 -6.59
CA ARG A 2 6.85 2.14 -7.92
C ARG A 2 6.79 1.04 -9.00
N ALA A 3 5.89 1.20 -9.97
CA ALA A 3 5.84 0.35 -11.16
C ALA A 3 7.09 0.56 -11.99
N SER A 4 7.75 -0.52 -12.44
CA SER A 4 8.91 -0.44 -13.36
C SER A 4 8.44 -0.28 -14.80
N PHE A 5 7.31 -0.89 -15.15
CA PHE A 5 6.70 -0.84 -16.47
C PHE A 5 5.22 -0.50 -16.36
N ARG A 6 4.72 0.34 -17.28
CA ARG A 6 3.31 0.69 -17.38
C ARG A 6 2.69 -0.11 -18.52
N LEU A 7 1.65 -0.92 -18.22
CA LEU A 7 0.91 -1.70 -19.21
C LEU A 7 -0.23 -0.93 -19.89
N GLY A 8 -0.59 0.24 -19.35
CA GLY A 8 -1.71 1.04 -19.85
C GLY A 8 -2.81 1.25 -18.81
N ARG A 9 -4.06 1.36 -19.27
CA ARG A 9 -5.23 1.54 -18.38
C ARG A 9 -6.25 0.43 -18.63
N VAL A 10 -6.71 -0.21 -17.57
CA VAL A 10 -7.79 -1.20 -17.58
C VAL A 10 -8.97 -0.63 -16.79
N VAL A 11 -10.13 -0.50 -17.42
CA VAL A 11 -11.34 0.14 -16.84
C VAL A 11 -11.04 1.52 -16.23
N GLY A 12 -10.16 2.30 -16.90
CA GLY A 12 -9.76 3.64 -16.45
C GLY A 12 -8.83 3.67 -15.23
N VAL A 13 -8.28 2.51 -14.81
CA VAL A 13 -7.28 2.40 -13.75
C VAL A 13 -5.91 2.16 -14.38
N PRO A 14 -4.87 2.94 -14.05
CA PRO A 14 -3.52 2.69 -14.52
C PRO A 14 -3.02 1.35 -13.98
N VAL A 15 -2.42 0.53 -14.85
CA VAL A 15 -1.84 -0.76 -14.49
C VAL A 15 -0.35 -0.73 -14.75
N GLY A 16 0.41 -1.08 -13.73
CA GLY A 16 1.86 -1.20 -13.79
C GLY A 16 2.34 -2.58 -13.33
N VAL A 17 3.54 -2.94 -13.74
CA VAL A 17 4.22 -4.17 -13.33
C VAL A 17 5.58 -3.82 -12.77
N ASN A 18 5.91 -4.37 -11.63
CA ASN A 18 7.27 -4.32 -11.09
C ASN A 18 8.09 -5.45 -11.70
N TRP A 19 9.38 -5.23 -11.92
CA TRP A 19 10.29 -6.23 -12.50
C TRP A 19 10.28 -7.57 -11.74
N SER A 20 9.98 -7.55 -10.43
CA SER A 20 9.91 -8.75 -9.59
C SER A 20 8.84 -9.76 -10.04
N VAL A 21 7.83 -9.32 -10.79
CA VAL A 21 6.83 -10.22 -11.41
C VAL A 21 7.47 -11.16 -12.41
N LEU A 22 8.49 -10.70 -13.16
CA LEU A 22 9.20 -11.54 -14.13
C LEU A 22 9.90 -12.72 -13.44
N VAL A 23 10.40 -12.51 -12.22
CA VAL A 23 11.05 -13.57 -11.44
C VAL A 23 10.04 -14.68 -11.13
N ILE A 24 8.89 -14.35 -10.54
CA ILE A 24 7.90 -15.36 -10.17
C ILE A 24 7.23 -15.97 -11.42
N PHE A 25 7.04 -15.19 -12.49
CA PHE A 25 6.57 -15.69 -13.77
C PHE A 25 7.51 -16.78 -14.33
N LEU A 26 8.82 -16.51 -14.37
CA LEU A 26 9.81 -17.47 -14.84
C LEU A 26 9.90 -18.70 -13.93
N VAL A 27 9.81 -18.51 -12.61
CA VAL A 27 9.79 -19.62 -11.65
C VAL A 27 8.58 -20.53 -11.88
N ILE A 28 7.38 -19.96 -12.07
CA ILE A 28 6.16 -20.73 -12.35
C ILE A 28 6.28 -21.43 -13.69
N ALA A 29 6.66 -20.73 -14.76
CA ALA A 29 6.82 -21.31 -16.08
C ALA A 29 7.85 -22.46 -16.09
N TRP A 30 8.99 -22.26 -15.40
CA TRP A 30 10.01 -23.29 -15.25
C TRP A 30 9.52 -24.48 -14.42
N ALA A 31 8.86 -24.25 -13.28
CA ALA A 31 8.34 -25.31 -12.43
C ALA A 31 7.32 -26.19 -13.16
N LEU A 32 6.47 -25.58 -13.99
CA LEU A 32 5.51 -26.30 -14.82
C LEU A 32 6.18 -27.07 -15.95
N SER A 33 7.04 -26.41 -16.74
CA SER A 33 7.63 -27.00 -17.94
C SER A 33 8.76 -28.00 -17.67
N ALA A 34 9.56 -27.80 -16.63
CA ALA A 34 10.71 -28.65 -16.31
C ALA A 34 10.41 -29.73 -15.26
N ASN A 35 9.33 -29.59 -14.48
CA ASN A 35 9.07 -30.48 -13.35
C ASN A 35 7.66 -31.08 -13.37
N GLN A 36 6.61 -30.24 -13.28
CA GLN A 36 5.23 -30.69 -13.10
C GLN A 36 4.73 -31.47 -14.33
N PHE A 37 4.80 -30.86 -15.51
CA PHE A 37 4.24 -31.45 -16.75
C PHE A 37 5.01 -32.67 -17.20
N PRO A 38 6.37 -32.72 -17.24
CA PRO A 38 7.10 -33.94 -17.64
C PRO A 38 6.85 -35.14 -16.74
N ARG A 39 6.61 -34.90 -15.43
CA ARG A 39 6.30 -35.98 -14.47
C ARG A 39 4.90 -36.56 -14.66
N THR A 40 3.93 -35.70 -15.02
CA THR A 40 2.52 -36.11 -15.13
C THR A 40 2.18 -36.61 -16.54
N TYR A 41 2.80 -36.05 -17.56
CA TYR A 41 2.57 -36.33 -18.98
C TYR A 41 3.92 -36.62 -19.67
N PRO A 42 4.53 -37.79 -19.44
CA PRO A 42 5.81 -38.13 -20.04
C PRO A 42 5.71 -38.20 -21.60
N ASP A 43 6.88 -38.25 -22.24
CA ASP A 43 7.00 -38.48 -23.69
C ASP A 43 6.49 -37.37 -24.61
N GLN A 44 6.29 -36.15 -24.09
CA GLN A 44 5.99 -35.00 -24.93
C GLN A 44 7.30 -34.26 -25.33
N PRO A 45 7.30 -33.61 -26.51
CA PRO A 45 8.45 -32.77 -26.89
C PRO A 45 8.73 -31.64 -25.87
N GLY A 46 10.00 -31.39 -25.59
CA GLY A 46 10.38 -30.34 -24.62
C GLY A 46 9.77 -28.98 -24.94
N ILE A 47 9.62 -28.66 -26.23
CA ILE A 47 8.96 -27.42 -26.67
C ILE A 47 7.48 -27.36 -26.26
N ALA A 48 6.78 -28.50 -26.24
CA ALA A 48 5.38 -28.56 -25.82
C ALA A 48 5.23 -28.26 -24.35
N TYR A 49 6.11 -28.79 -23.50
CA TYR A 49 6.15 -28.45 -22.08
C TYR A 49 6.44 -26.95 -21.84
N LEU A 50 7.40 -26.38 -22.56
CA LEU A 50 7.74 -24.99 -22.48
C LEU A 50 6.54 -24.10 -22.88
N LEU A 51 5.90 -24.38 -24.01
CA LEU A 51 4.74 -23.63 -24.50
C LEU A 51 3.55 -23.73 -23.53
N ALA A 52 3.26 -24.93 -23.01
CA ALA A 52 2.19 -25.13 -22.04
C ALA A 52 2.47 -24.42 -20.71
N GLY A 53 3.71 -24.48 -20.21
CA GLY A 53 4.12 -23.79 -18.98
C GLY A 53 4.06 -22.27 -19.11
N LEU A 54 4.56 -21.72 -20.23
CA LEU A 54 4.48 -20.29 -20.51
C LEU A 54 3.01 -19.82 -20.66
N ALA A 55 2.20 -20.56 -21.44
CA ALA A 55 0.78 -20.24 -21.62
C ALA A 55 0.02 -20.26 -20.28
N ALA A 56 0.23 -21.29 -19.46
CA ALA A 56 -0.40 -21.41 -18.15
C ALA A 56 0.04 -20.25 -17.23
N ALA A 57 1.33 -19.88 -17.21
CA ALA A 57 1.83 -18.76 -16.43
C ALA A 57 1.20 -17.42 -16.91
N VAL A 58 1.14 -17.15 -18.21
CA VAL A 58 0.51 -15.93 -18.75
C VAL A 58 -0.96 -15.87 -18.35
N VAL A 59 -1.73 -16.96 -18.53
CA VAL A 59 -3.15 -17.00 -18.19
C VAL A 59 -3.37 -16.83 -16.69
N PHE A 60 -2.51 -17.42 -15.85
CA PHE A 60 -2.55 -17.21 -14.40
C PHE A 60 -2.36 -15.73 -14.02
N PHE A 61 -1.37 -15.05 -14.61
CA PHE A 61 -1.14 -13.62 -14.32
C PHE A 61 -2.26 -12.72 -14.86
N LEU A 62 -2.91 -13.10 -15.96
CA LEU A 62 -4.13 -12.43 -16.42
C LEU A 62 -5.29 -12.62 -15.41
N GLY A 63 -5.44 -13.82 -14.85
CA GLY A 63 -6.38 -14.11 -13.77
C GLY A 63 -6.10 -13.29 -12.51
N LEU A 64 -4.83 -13.20 -12.10
CA LEU A 64 -4.41 -12.37 -10.97
C LEU A 64 -4.68 -10.88 -11.23
N LEU A 65 -4.43 -10.40 -12.44
CA LEU A 65 -4.77 -9.04 -12.82
C LEU A 65 -6.29 -8.80 -12.77
N ALA A 66 -7.10 -9.76 -13.23
CA ALA A 66 -8.56 -9.66 -13.16
C ALA A 66 -9.06 -9.60 -11.70
N HIS A 67 -8.44 -10.36 -10.79
CA HIS A 67 -8.67 -10.30 -9.35
C HIS A 67 -8.43 -8.87 -8.82
N GLU A 68 -7.27 -8.28 -9.08
CA GLU A 68 -6.91 -6.93 -8.62
C GLU A 68 -7.78 -5.82 -9.26
N VAL A 69 -8.05 -5.95 -10.55
CA VAL A 69 -8.94 -5.02 -11.27
C VAL A 69 -10.34 -5.05 -10.66
N SER A 70 -10.82 -6.21 -10.24
CA SER A 70 -12.14 -6.35 -9.62
C SER A 70 -12.24 -5.55 -8.30
N HIS A 71 -11.21 -5.59 -7.45
CA HIS A 71 -11.11 -4.75 -6.26
C HIS A 71 -11.16 -3.25 -6.60
N ALA A 72 -10.37 -2.83 -7.58
CA ALA A 72 -10.31 -1.44 -8.02
C ALA A 72 -11.65 -0.93 -8.58
N VAL A 73 -12.34 -1.75 -9.38
CA VAL A 73 -13.66 -1.40 -9.94
C VAL A 73 -14.71 -1.27 -8.85
N VAL A 74 -14.75 -2.21 -7.91
CA VAL A 74 -15.71 -2.15 -6.80
C VAL A 74 -15.37 -1.00 -5.84
N ALA A 75 -14.10 -0.70 -5.60
CA ALA A 75 -13.68 0.46 -4.83
C ALA A 75 -14.17 1.78 -5.46
N LYS A 76 -13.96 1.96 -6.78
CA LYS A 76 -14.48 3.13 -7.52
C LYS A 76 -16.00 3.26 -7.42
N ARG A 77 -16.73 2.14 -7.55
CA ARG A 77 -18.21 2.13 -7.42
C ARG A 77 -18.67 2.48 -6.00
N ASN A 78 -17.82 2.34 -5.00
CA ASN A 78 -18.09 2.73 -3.62
C ASN A 78 -17.50 4.11 -3.26
N GLY A 79 -17.11 4.93 -4.26
CA GLY A 79 -16.69 6.31 -4.07
C GLY A 79 -15.21 6.49 -3.70
N LEU A 80 -14.39 5.43 -3.79
CA LEU A 80 -12.95 5.54 -3.53
C LEU A 80 -12.18 5.90 -4.81
N GLU A 81 -11.22 6.81 -4.68
CA GLU A 81 -10.26 7.05 -5.74
C GLU A 81 -9.22 5.93 -5.79
N VAL A 82 -8.90 5.45 -7.01
CA VAL A 82 -7.89 4.43 -7.25
C VAL A 82 -6.74 5.06 -8.02
N GLY A 83 -5.58 5.17 -7.39
CA GLY A 83 -4.36 5.73 -7.98
C GLY A 83 -3.77 4.83 -9.08
N GLY A 84 -3.82 3.53 -8.90
CA GLY A 84 -3.33 2.53 -9.85
C GLY A 84 -3.28 1.12 -9.26
N ILE A 85 -2.95 0.16 -10.11
CA ILE A 85 -2.67 -1.22 -9.72
C ILE A 85 -1.23 -1.51 -10.10
N THR A 86 -0.44 -2.02 -9.16
CA THR A 86 0.93 -2.49 -9.42
C THR A 86 1.04 -3.96 -9.06
N LEU A 87 1.34 -4.79 -10.07
CA LEU A 87 1.69 -6.19 -9.84
C LEU A 87 3.15 -6.29 -9.40
N TRP A 88 3.42 -7.14 -8.41
CA TRP A 88 4.76 -7.41 -7.87
C TRP A 88 4.87 -8.88 -7.41
N LEU A 89 6.02 -9.28 -6.84
CA LEU A 89 6.38 -10.66 -6.53
C LEU A 89 5.30 -11.45 -5.76
N PHE A 90 4.63 -10.84 -4.80
CA PHE A 90 3.65 -11.51 -3.92
C PHE A 90 2.19 -11.20 -4.28
N GLY A 91 1.92 -10.67 -5.48
CA GLY A 91 0.54 -10.40 -5.93
C GLY A 91 0.37 -9.01 -6.55
N GLY A 92 -0.82 -8.46 -6.43
CA GLY A 92 -1.13 -7.10 -6.85
C GLY A 92 -1.35 -6.17 -5.67
N VAL A 93 -1.10 -4.90 -5.87
CA VAL A 93 -1.44 -3.84 -4.91
C VAL A 93 -2.21 -2.76 -5.64
N ALA A 94 -3.48 -2.60 -5.30
CA ALA A 94 -4.29 -1.47 -5.72
C ALA A 94 -4.02 -0.29 -4.77
N GLU A 95 -3.53 0.81 -5.29
CA GLU A 95 -3.34 2.05 -4.53
C GLU A 95 -4.70 2.75 -4.37
N LEU A 96 -5.35 2.48 -3.23
CA LEU A 96 -6.61 3.13 -2.87
C LEU A 96 -6.29 4.42 -2.12
N LYS A 97 -6.82 5.55 -2.61
CA LYS A 97 -6.74 6.83 -1.89
C LYS A 97 -7.93 6.94 -0.95
N GLY A 98 -7.66 6.78 0.33
CA GLY A 98 -8.65 6.80 1.38
C GLY A 98 -9.10 5.40 1.83
N GLU A 99 -10.05 5.41 2.73
CA GLU A 99 -10.55 4.23 3.41
C GLU A 99 -12.01 3.95 3.03
N ALA A 100 -12.43 2.68 3.11
CA ALA A 100 -13.81 2.31 2.83
C ALA A 100 -14.78 3.12 3.73
N PRO A 101 -15.85 3.72 3.17
CA PRO A 101 -16.73 4.61 3.91
C PRO A 101 -17.59 3.89 4.96
N ASN A 102 -17.80 2.61 4.82
CA ASN A 102 -18.58 1.79 5.75
C ASN A 102 -18.21 0.30 5.64
N PRO A 103 -18.58 -0.54 6.64
CA PRO A 103 -18.27 -1.97 6.64
C PRO A 103 -18.82 -2.72 5.42
N GLY A 104 -19.99 -2.30 4.90
CA GLY A 104 -20.57 -2.94 3.71
C GLY A 104 -19.75 -2.68 2.43
N ALA A 105 -19.19 -1.48 2.28
CA ALA A 105 -18.27 -1.17 1.19
C ALA A 105 -16.99 -1.99 1.30
N GLU A 106 -16.40 -2.08 2.51
CA GLU A 106 -15.22 -2.89 2.78
C GLU A 106 -15.44 -4.36 2.41
N LEU A 107 -16.58 -4.94 2.80
CA LEU A 107 -16.94 -6.32 2.51
C LEU A 107 -17.07 -6.57 1.00
N ARG A 108 -17.71 -5.66 0.25
CA ARG A 108 -17.85 -5.79 -1.20
C ARG A 108 -16.50 -5.67 -1.91
N ILE A 109 -15.68 -4.71 -1.48
CA ILE A 109 -14.34 -4.50 -2.07
C ILE A 109 -13.46 -5.72 -1.82
N ALA A 110 -13.40 -6.22 -0.58
CA ALA A 110 -12.55 -7.35 -0.24
C ALA A 110 -13.06 -8.69 -0.82
N GLY A 111 -14.38 -8.88 -0.88
CA GLY A 111 -14.93 -10.17 -1.32
C GLY A 111 -14.90 -10.40 -2.83
N VAL A 112 -14.81 -9.33 -3.65
CA VAL A 112 -14.88 -9.48 -5.10
C VAL A 112 -13.68 -10.17 -5.72
N GLY A 113 -12.47 -9.96 -5.21
CA GLY A 113 -11.24 -10.58 -5.71
C GLY A 113 -11.27 -12.11 -5.59
N PRO A 114 -11.44 -12.65 -4.37
CA PRO A 114 -11.61 -14.09 -4.18
C PRO A 114 -12.74 -14.68 -5.01
N LEU A 115 -13.87 -13.98 -5.15
CA LEU A 115 -14.98 -14.42 -6.00
C LEU A 115 -14.57 -14.53 -7.46
N VAL A 116 -13.85 -13.54 -8.00
CA VAL A 116 -13.36 -13.57 -9.39
C VAL A 116 -12.38 -14.72 -9.60
N SER A 117 -11.44 -14.93 -8.66
CA SER A 117 -10.52 -16.08 -8.73
C SER A 117 -11.27 -17.41 -8.69
N LEU A 118 -12.28 -17.55 -7.83
CA LEU A 118 -13.09 -18.75 -7.77
C LEU A 118 -13.83 -18.99 -9.09
N LEU A 119 -14.43 -17.96 -9.68
CA LEU A 119 -15.11 -18.05 -10.98
C LEU A 119 -14.16 -18.46 -12.09
N ILE A 120 -12.95 -17.91 -12.13
CA ILE A 120 -11.90 -18.31 -13.07
C ILE A 120 -11.52 -19.78 -12.85
N GLY A 121 -11.34 -20.20 -11.61
CA GLY A 121 -11.04 -21.60 -11.26
C GLY A 121 -12.15 -22.56 -11.71
N VAL A 122 -13.41 -22.22 -11.45
CA VAL A 122 -14.58 -23.00 -11.91
C VAL A 122 -14.66 -23.04 -13.45
N PHE A 123 -14.40 -21.91 -14.10
CA PHE A 123 -14.40 -21.84 -15.58
C PHE A 123 -13.37 -22.79 -16.20
N PHE A 124 -12.11 -22.74 -15.76
CA PHE A 124 -11.08 -23.66 -16.25
C PHE A 124 -11.34 -25.11 -15.84
N GLY A 125 -11.91 -25.34 -14.66
CA GLY A 125 -12.31 -26.65 -14.18
C GLY A 125 -13.42 -27.29 -15.06
N ALA A 126 -14.41 -26.48 -15.41
CA ALA A 126 -15.48 -26.92 -16.32
C ALA A 126 -14.96 -27.28 -17.74
N ILE A 127 -14.04 -26.45 -18.29
CA ILE A 127 -13.40 -26.76 -19.58
C ILE A 127 -12.58 -28.06 -19.47
N ALA A 128 -11.78 -28.20 -18.40
CA ALA A 128 -10.97 -29.38 -18.16
C ALA A 128 -11.87 -30.67 -18.10
N ALA A 129 -12.98 -30.60 -17.36
CA ALA A 129 -13.94 -31.66 -17.24
C ALA A 129 -14.59 -32.01 -18.61
N GLY A 130 -14.97 -30.96 -19.36
CA GLY A 130 -15.53 -31.15 -20.72
C GLY A 130 -14.54 -31.81 -21.67
N VAL A 131 -13.27 -31.43 -21.64
CA VAL A 131 -12.20 -32.06 -22.43
C VAL A 131 -11.95 -33.49 -21.98
N ALA A 132 -11.93 -33.76 -20.68
CA ALA A 132 -11.73 -35.11 -20.14
C ALA A 132 -12.84 -36.09 -20.59
N ILE A 133 -14.10 -35.65 -20.70
CA ILE A 133 -15.23 -36.47 -21.18
C ILE A 133 -15.01 -36.93 -22.64
N THR A 134 -14.24 -36.20 -23.45
CA THR A 134 -13.89 -36.63 -24.80
C THR A 134 -12.87 -37.78 -24.86
N GLY A 135 -12.34 -38.19 -23.69
CA GLY A 135 -11.28 -39.20 -23.59
C GLY A 135 -9.87 -38.65 -23.84
N TYR A 136 -9.72 -37.33 -23.99
CA TYR A 136 -8.40 -36.69 -24.10
C TYR A 136 -7.73 -36.62 -22.72
N ASP A 137 -6.59 -37.29 -22.61
CA ASP A 137 -5.71 -37.22 -21.41
C ASP A 137 -4.31 -36.78 -21.85
N GLY A 138 -4.12 -35.49 -22.00
CA GLY A 138 -2.89 -34.95 -22.52
C GLY A 138 -2.46 -33.66 -21.79
N LEU A 139 -1.30 -33.17 -22.17
CA LEU A 139 -0.61 -32.02 -21.57
C LEU A 139 -1.51 -30.78 -21.37
N TRP A 140 -2.35 -30.46 -22.36
CA TRP A 140 -3.22 -29.29 -22.29
C TRP A 140 -4.38 -29.47 -21.30
N LEU A 141 -4.86 -30.69 -21.08
CA LEU A 141 -5.77 -30.97 -19.98
C LEU A 141 -5.13 -30.72 -18.63
N GLY A 142 -3.87 -31.14 -18.48
CA GLY A 142 -3.09 -30.83 -17.29
C GLY A 142 -2.90 -29.33 -17.04
N ALA A 143 -2.66 -28.56 -18.09
CA ALA A 143 -2.56 -27.11 -17.98
C ALA A 143 -3.88 -26.43 -17.53
N LEU A 144 -5.01 -26.89 -18.08
CA LEU A 144 -6.35 -26.43 -17.69
C LEU A 144 -6.67 -26.80 -16.23
N ALA A 145 -6.38 -28.05 -15.84
CA ALA A 145 -6.58 -28.52 -14.46
C ALA A 145 -5.69 -27.74 -13.46
N TRP A 146 -4.46 -27.44 -13.84
CA TRP A 146 -3.56 -26.61 -13.03
C TRP A 146 -4.11 -25.19 -12.89
N LEU A 147 -4.58 -24.54 -13.96
CA LEU A 147 -5.20 -23.22 -13.94
C LEU A 147 -6.45 -23.20 -13.04
N ALA A 148 -7.27 -24.25 -13.11
CA ALA A 148 -8.41 -24.40 -12.22
C ALA A 148 -7.97 -24.48 -10.75
N GLY A 149 -7.04 -25.38 -10.44
CA GLY A 149 -6.55 -25.61 -9.09
C GLY A 149 -5.88 -24.39 -8.46
N ILE A 150 -5.00 -23.71 -9.21
CA ILE A 150 -4.27 -22.55 -8.70
C ILE A 150 -5.20 -21.35 -8.44
N ASN A 151 -6.22 -21.12 -9.28
CA ASN A 151 -7.18 -20.04 -9.05
C ASN A 151 -8.12 -20.34 -7.88
N VAL A 152 -8.54 -21.60 -7.69
CA VAL A 152 -9.29 -22.04 -6.50
C VAL A 152 -8.42 -21.88 -5.25
N LEU A 153 -7.15 -22.28 -5.30
CA LEU A 153 -6.21 -22.12 -4.19
C LEU A 153 -6.03 -20.64 -3.85
N LEU A 154 -5.88 -19.78 -4.86
CA LEU A 154 -5.78 -18.33 -4.68
C LEU A 154 -7.03 -17.76 -4.00
N ALA A 155 -8.23 -18.20 -4.43
CA ALA A 155 -9.48 -17.79 -3.82
C ALA A 155 -9.57 -18.24 -2.35
N VAL A 156 -9.29 -19.51 -2.06
CA VAL A 156 -9.32 -20.08 -0.70
C VAL A 156 -8.31 -19.38 0.21
N PHE A 157 -7.07 -19.19 -0.27
CA PHE A 157 -6.04 -18.52 0.50
C PHE A 157 -6.42 -17.07 0.82
N ASN A 158 -6.98 -16.34 -0.15
CA ASN A 158 -7.41 -14.97 0.05
C ASN A 158 -8.69 -14.82 0.92
N VAL A 159 -9.46 -15.87 1.15
CA VAL A 159 -10.60 -15.85 2.09
C VAL A 159 -10.18 -16.15 3.53
N LEU A 160 -8.95 -16.63 3.79
CA LEU A 160 -8.47 -16.85 5.15
C LEU A 160 -8.57 -15.56 5.98
N PRO A 161 -9.17 -15.62 7.19
CA PRO A 161 -9.49 -14.42 7.98
C PRO A 161 -8.25 -13.83 8.67
N ALA A 162 -7.29 -13.42 7.88
CA ALA A 162 -5.96 -13.01 8.31
C ALA A 162 -5.41 -11.87 7.44
N ALA A 163 -5.08 -10.72 8.02
CA ALA A 163 -4.39 -9.66 7.28
C ALA A 163 -2.94 -10.10 6.93
N PRO A 164 -2.40 -9.71 5.77
CA PRO A 164 -2.92 -8.73 4.80
C PRO A 164 -3.82 -9.30 3.69
N LEU A 165 -4.31 -10.53 3.84
CA LEU A 165 -5.18 -11.18 2.85
C LEU A 165 -6.55 -10.48 2.79
N ASP A 166 -7.30 -10.69 1.70
CA ASP A 166 -8.65 -10.14 1.55
C ASP A 166 -9.60 -10.65 2.65
N GLY A 167 -9.44 -11.89 3.09
CA GLY A 167 -10.16 -12.48 4.22
C GLY A 167 -9.90 -11.74 5.54
N GLY A 168 -8.73 -11.14 5.73
CA GLY A 168 -8.45 -10.23 6.84
C GLY A 168 -9.30 -8.96 6.75
N ARG A 169 -9.49 -8.41 5.54
CA ARG A 169 -10.39 -7.27 5.31
C ARG A 169 -11.86 -7.66 5.47
N LEU A 170 -12.25 -8.88 5.10
CA LEU A 170 -13.58 -9.42 5.37
C LEU A 170 -13.82 -9.56 6.87
N LEU A 171 -12.86 -10.11 7.62
CA LEU A 171 -12.89 -10.19 9.08
C LEU A 171 -12.99 -8.80 9.71
N ARG A 172 -12.17 -7.86 9.25
CA ARG A 172 -12.22 -6.46 9.68
C ARG A 172 -13.60 -5.85 9.46
N ALA A 173 -14.19 -6.01 8.27
CA ALA A 173 -15.53 -5.51 7.96
C ALA A 173 -16.60 -6.11 8.88
N ALA A 174 -16.55 -7.41 9.17
CA ALA A 174 -17.48 -8.09 10.07
C ALA A 174 -17.38 -7.57 11.51
N ILE A 175 -16.16 -7.47 12.06
CA ILE A 175 -15.93 -6.95 13.40
C ILE A 175 -16.31 -5.47 13.48
N TRP A 176 -15.93 -4.67 12.50
CA TRP A 176 -16.31 -3.25 12.45
C TRP A 176 -17.82 -3.07 12.42
N LYS A 177 -18.54 -3.88 11.63
CA LYS A 177 -20.01 -3.86 11.61
C LYS A 177 -20.63 -4.21 12.96
N ALA A 178 -20.04 -5.15 13.68
CA ALA A 178 -20.54 -5.62 14.98
C ALA A 178 -20.21 -4.67 16.14
N THR A 179 -19.02 -4.06 16.13
CA THR A 179 -18.50 -3.25 17.26
C THR A 179 -18.57 -1.75 17.06
N GLY A 180 -18.72 -1.28 15.81
CA GLY A 180 -18.59 0.13 15.45
C GLY A 180 -17.14 0.65 15.48
N ASP A 181 -16.16 -0.18 15.94
CA ASP A 181 -14.77 0.22 16.15
C ASP A 181 -13.88 -0.39 15.05
N ARG A 182 -13.53 0.44 14.08
CA ARG A 182 -12.68 0.04 12.96
C ARG A 182 -11.25 -0.27 13.39
N THR A 183 -10.71 0.46 14.36
CA THR A 183 -9.34 0.26 14.85
C THR A 183 -9.19 -1.09 15.53
N LYS A 184 -10.13 -1.45 16.43
CA LYS A 184 -10.16 -2.79 17.01
C LYS A 184 -10.27 -3.86 15.95
N ALA A 185 -11.14 -3.67 14.96
CA ALA A 185 -11.30 -4.61 13.85
C ALA A 185 -10.01 -4.84 13.08
N SER A 186 -9.28 -3.76 12.75
CA SER A 186 -7.98 -3.85 12.07
C SER A 186 -6.92 -4.56 12.91
N VAL A 187 -6.83 -4.25 14.20
CA VAL A 187 -5.89 -4.93 15.13
C VAL A 187 -6.18 -6.42 15.25
N VAL A 188 -7.46 -6.81 15.33
CA VAL A 188 -7.83 -8.24 15.39
C VAL A 188 -7.47 -8.95 14.08
N ALA A 189 -7.77 -8.37 12.92
CA ALA A 189 -7.41 -8.94 11.64
C ALA A 189 -5.88 -9.09 11.47
N ALA A 190 -5.11 -8.09 11.91
CA ALA A 190 -3.65 -8.15 11.90
C ALA A 190 -3.10 -9.25 12.82
N ARG A 191 -3.65 -9.38 14.03
CA ARG A 191 -3.25 -10.47 14.95
C ARG A 191 -3.60 -11.86 14.40
N ALA A 192 -4.73 -12.01 13.72
CA ALA A 192 -5.06 -13.25 13.02
C ALA A 192 -4.05 -13.57 11.92
N GLY A 193 -3.56 -12.54 11.19
CA GLY A 193 -2.47 -12.67 10.23
C GLY A 193 -1.16 -13.11 10.86
N TRP A 194 -0.81 -12.56 12.02
CA TRP A 194 0.36 -12.98 12.77
C TRP A 194 0.28 -14.46 13.18
N VAL A 195 -0.88 -14.89 13.71
CA VAL A 195 -1.12 -16.30 14.08
C VAL A 195 -1.02 -17.22 12.87
N LEU A 196 -1.66 -16.87 11.75
CA LEU A 196 -1.57 -17.65 10.51
C LEU A 196 -0.12 -17.76 10.04
N GLY A 197 0.63 -16.66 10.04
CA GLY A 197 2.03 -16.65 9.66
C GLY A 197 2.89 -17.54 10.56
N ALA A 198 2.69 -17.50 11.87
CA ALA A 198 3.38 -18.39 12.82
C ALA A 198 3.04 -19.87 12.59
N LEU A 199 1.77 -20.19 12.30
CA LEU A 199 1.35 -21.55 11.95
C LEU A 199 2.02 -22.04 10.66
N LEU A 200 2.11 -21.21 9.63
CA LEU A 200 2.80 -21.55 8.38
C LEU A 200 4.30 -21.78 8.60
N ILE A 201 4.95 -20.97 9.44
CA ILE A 201 6.35 -21.17 9.81
C ILE A 201 6.51 -22.51 10.53
N GLY A 202 5.67 -22.79 11.53
CA GLY A 202 5.72 -24.05 12.27
C GLY A 202 5.50 -25.27 11.37
N LEU A 203 4.50 -25.20 10.48
CA LEU A 203 4.23 -26.26 9.48
C LEU A 203 5.40 -26.40 8.50
N GLY A 204 5.99 -25.29 8.07
CA GLY A 204 7.15 -25.29 7.19
C GLY A 204 8.37 -25.95 7.81
N PHE A 205 8.66 -25.66 9.08
CA PHE A 205 9.73 -26.38 9.81
C PHE A 205 9.42 -27.85 9.95
N TRP A 206 8.19 -28.21 10.36
CA TRP A 206 7.80 -29.60 10.44
C TRP A 206 7.99 -30.34 9.11
N GLN A 207 7.49 -29.77 7.99
CA GLN A 207 7.63 -30.36 6.66
C GLN A 207 9.09 -30.49 6.25
N PHE A 208 9.93 -29.47 6.52
CA PHE A 208 11.35 -29.48 6.18
C PHE A 208 12.09 -30.63 6.87
N PHE A 209 11.88 -30.80 8.19
CA PHE A 209 12.53 -31.87 8.98
C PHE A 209 11.90 -33.25 8.74
N ALA A 210 10.63 -33.34 8.34
CA ALA A 210 9.96 -34.57 7.97
C ALA A 210 10.31 -35.08 6.54
N GLY A 211 11.31 -34.47 5.88
CA GLY A 211 11.77 -34.91 4.55
C GLY A 211 11.06 -34.26 3.35
N GLY A 212 10.21 -33.24 3.61
CA GLY A 212 9.50 -32.49 2.57
C GLY A 212 10.35 -31.49 1.78
N GLY A 213 11.64 -31.35 2.10
CA GLY A 213 12.60 -30.56 1.33
C GLY A 213 12.24 -29.08 1.18
N PHE A 214 12.46 -28.54 -0.01
CA PHE A 214 12.28 -27.09 -0.29
C PHE A 214 10.85 -26.57 -0.12
N GLY A 215 9.81 -27.44 -0.13
CA GLY A 215 8.43 -27.02 0.12
C GLY A 215 8.23 -26.40 1.51
N GLY A 216 8.90 -26.94 2.53
CA GLY A 216 8.87 -26.40 3.89
C GLY A 216 9.49 -24.98 3.97
N LEU A 217 10.60 -24.73 3.26
CA LEU A 217 11.22 -23.40 3.21
C LEU A 217 10.28 -22.35 2.59
N TRP A 218 9.50 -22.76 1.60
CA TRP A 218 8.52 -21.88 0.98
C TRP A 218 7.42 -21.44 1.95
N LEU A 219 6.92 -22.37 2.76
CA LEU A 219 5.93 -22.06 3.81
C LEU A 219 6.52 -21.14 4.89
N ILE A 220 7.76 -21.36 5.29
CA ILE A 220 8.47 -20.48 6.23
C ILE A 220 8.57 -19.05 5.67
N LEU A 221 8.95 -18.92 4.39
CA LEU A 221 9.07 -17.62 3.72
C LEU A 221 7.72 -16.88 3.66
N ILE A 222 6.65 -17.58 3.25
CA ILE A 222 5.29 -17.00 3.23
C ILE A 222 4.87 -16.58 4.64
N GLY A 223 5.06 -17.42 5.63
CA GLY A 223 4.69 -17.13 7.02
C GLY A 223 5.45 -15.93 7.59
N TRP A 224 6.75 -15.83 7.32
CA TRP A 224 7.57 -14.67 7.70
C TRP A 224 7.08 -13.37 7.04
N PHE A 225 6.78 -13.42 5.75
CA PHE A 225 6.22 -12.29 5.01
C PHE A 225 4.86 -11.86 5.60
N LEU A 226 3.96 -12.81 5.89
CA LEU A 226 2.65 -12.52 6.49
C LEU A 226 2.78 -11.85 7.86
N ILE A 227 3.67 -12.34 8.72
CA ILE A 227 3.93 -11.71 10.02
C ILE A 227 4.41 -10.26 9.84
N GLY A 228 5.36 -10.04 8.92
CA GLY A 228 5.88 -8.70 8.62
C GLY A 228 4.77 -7.75 8.15
N ALA A 229 3.96 -8.18 7.19
CA ALA A 229 2.87 -7.40 6.64
C ALA A 229 1.76 -7.13 7.68
N ALA A 230 1.35 -8.14 8.44
CA ALA A 230 0.37 -8.01 9.52
C ALA A 230 0.84 -7.03 10.61
N THR A 231 2.13 -7.08 10.97
CA THR A 231 2.72 -6.15 11.94
C THR A 231 2.69 -4.70 11.44
N MET A 232 2.96 -4.50 10.15
CA MET A 232 2.88 -3.17 9.52
C MET A 232 1.44 -2.64 9.52
N GLU A 233 0.45 -3.49 9.20
CA GLU A 233 -0.97 -3.12 9.20
C GLU A 233 -1.46 -2.77 10.62
N GLU A 234 -1.05 -3.54 11.65
CA GLU A 234 -1.38 -3.20 13.04
C GLU A 234 -0.79 -1.85 13.45
N ARG A 235 0.47 -1.57 13.11
CA ARG A 235 1.13 -0.29 13.41
C ARG A 235 0.40 0.87 12.72
N GLN A 236 0.04 0.70 11.46
CA GLN A 236 -0.68 1.72 10.69
C GLN A 236 -2.07 2.00 11.29
N ALA A 237 -2.82 0.95 11.67
CA ALA A 237 -4.13 1.09 12.31
C ALA A 237 -4.03 1.83 13.66
N ARG A 238 -3.04 1.51 14.49
CA ARG A 238 -2.80 2.19 15.77
C ARG A 238 -2.36 3.64 15.60
N MET A 239 -1.50 3.92 14.61
CA MET A 239 -1.07 5.30 14.32
C MET A 239 -2.24 6.15 13.86
N GLY A 240 -3.09 5.63 12.95
CA GLY A 240 -4.30 6.32 12.51
C GLY A 240 -5.26 6.61 13.67
N SER A 241 -5.44 5.66 14.61
CA SER A 241 -6.25 5.85 15.81
C SER A 241 -5.65 6.90 16.76
N ALA A 242 -4.36 6.83 17.03
CA ALA A 242 -3.67 7.77 17.92
C ALA A 242 -3.75 9.23 17.44
N LEU A 243 -3.89 9.43 16.13
CA LEU A 243 -4.05 10.75 15.50
C LEU A 243 -5.53 11.14 15.26
N SER A 244 -6.47 10.21 15.49
CA SER A 244 -7.89 10.45 15.29
C SER A 244 -8.41 11.48 16.29
N GLY A 245 -9.18 12.46 15.77
CA GLY A 245 -9.75 13.53 16.59
C GLY A 245 -8.76 14.64 17.00
N ILE A 246 -7.50 14.57 16.57
CA ILE A 246 -6.54 15.66 16.76
C ILE A 246 -6.74 16.67 15.63
N ARG A 247 -7.03 17.92 15.98
CA ARG A 247 -7.12 19.03 15.01
C ARG A 247 -5.73 19.61 14.75
N ILE A 248 -5.56 20.20 13.59
CA ILE A 248 -4.31 20.87 13.21
C ILE A 248 -3.96 21.96 14.20
N ALA A 249 -4.94 22.75 14.70
CA ALA A 249 -4.73 23.77 15.72
C ALA A 249 -4.11 23.24 17.02
N ASP A 250 -4.36 21.96 17.36
CA ASP A 250 -3.88 21.37 18.62
C ASP A 250 -2.40 20.93 18.53
N VAL A 251 -1.83 20.90 17.32
CA VAL A 251 -0.47 20.38 17.05
C VAL A 251 0.44 21.35 16.30
N MET A 252 -0.13 22.31 15.56
CA MET A 252 0.65 23.28 14.80
C MET A 252 1.57 24.10 15.70
N THR A 253 2.69 24.56 15.17
CA THR A 253 3.44 25.68 15.75
C THR A 253 2.75 26.96 15.32
N PRO A 254 2.12 27.70 16.26
CA PRO A 254 1.43 28.95 15.94
C PRO A 254 2.45 30.06 15.67
N GLU A 255 2.03 31.07 14.90
CA GLU A 255 2.82 32.28 14.61
C GLU A 255 4.26 31.93 14.19
N PRO A 256 4.47 31.14 13.14
CA PRO A 256 5.81 30.75 12.75
C PRO A 256 6.62 31.96 12.31
N GLN A 257 7.93 31.91 12.54
CA GLN A 257 8.83 32.91 11.97
C GLN A 257 8.73 32.87 10.45
N THR A 258 8.64 34.02 9.83
CA THR A 258 8.47 34.21 8.39
C THR A 258 9.64 35.00 7.80
N ALA A 259 9.82 34.87 6.49
CA ALA A 259 10.74 35.71 5.74
C ALA A 259 10.01 36.36 4.56
N ALA A 260 10.53 37.51 4.11
CA ALA A 260 10.02 38.17 2.92
C ALA A 260 10.48 37.42 1.66
N GLY A 261 9.58 37.24 0.69
CA GLY A 261 9.90 36.48 -0.53
C GLY A 261 10.90 37.18 -1.43
N ASP A 262 10.98 38.49 -1.39
CA ASP A 262 11.91 39.34 -2.16
C ASP A 262 13.32 39.43 -1.58
N MET A 263 13.52 38.92 -0.37
CA MET A 263 14.84 38.82 0.28
C MET A 263 15.78 37.95 -0.55
N THR A 264 17.06 38.38 -0.66
CA THR A 264 18.07 37.56 -1.36
C THR A 264 18.49 36.35 -0.53
N VAL A 265 18.96 35.30 -1.20
CA VAL A 265 19.53 34.13 -0.50
C VAL A 265 20.75 34.51 0.32
N ALA A 266 21.55 35.50 -0.09
CA ALA A 266 22.70 35.97 0.69
C ALA A 266 22.26 36.62 2.00
N ASP A 267 21.30 37.56 1.96
CA ASP A 267 20.76 38.23 3.15
C ASP A 267 20.10 37.23 4.11
N PHE A 268 19.41 36.24 3.54
CA PHE A 268 18.83 35.18 4.36
C PHE A 268 19.89 34.37 5.11
N ILE A 269 20.99 34.00 4.45
CA ILE A 269 22.08 33.25 5.10
C ILE A 269 22.72 34.10 6.21
N GLU A 270 22.93 35.39 5.96
CA GLU A 270 23.60 36.29 6.94
C GLU A 270 22.71 36.57 8.14
N HIS A 271 21.42 36.82 7.94
CA HIS A 271 20.56 37.33 9.03
C HIS A 271 19.69 36.25 9.69
N TYR A 272 19.34 35.16 8.95
CA TYR A 272 18.39 34.18 9.43
C TYR A 272 18.99 32.81 9.75
N LEU A 273 20.01 32.36 9.01
CA LEU A 273 20.53 31.00 9.13
C LEU A 273 21.09 30.69 10.53
N PHE A 274 21.75 31.66 11.15
CA PHE A 274 22.36 31.52 12.47
C PHE A 274 21.52 32.13 13.59
N ALA A 275 20.57 33.01 13.28
CA ALA A 275 19.71 33.67 14.27
C ALA A 275 18.57 32.75 14.72
N TYR A 276 18.11 31.85 13.88
CA TYR A 276 16.95 31.00 14.14
C TYR A 276 17.29 29.51 14.08
N ARG A 277 16.67 28.74 14.96
CA ARG A 277 16.85 27.25 15.05
C ARG A 277 16.02 26.47 14.00
N TYR A 278 15.31 27.16 13.12
CA TYR A 278 14.39 26.56 12.20
C TYR A 278 15.07 26.21 10.88
N SER A 279 14.84 24.98 10.41
CA SER A 279 15.33 24.52 9.10
C SER A 279 14.43 24.95 7.95
N THR A 280 13.32 25.63 8.23
CA THR A 280 12.28 25.96 7.26
C THR A 280 11.52 27.18 7.71
N LEU A 281 11.30 28.14 6.80
CA LEU A 281 10.53 29.35 7.08
C LEU A 281 9.46 29.55 5.98
N PRO A 282 8.22 29.87 6.38
CA PRO A 282 7.20 30.35 5.45
C PRO A 282 7.63 31.71 4.86
N LEU A 283 7.39 31.88 3.58
CA LEU A 283 7.50 33.17 2.93
C LEU A 283 6.12 33.82 2.87
N VAL A 284 6.07 35.10 3.25
CA VAL A 284 4.81 35.87 3.27
C VAL A 284 4.93 37.17 2.50
N ALA A 285 3.82 37.57 1.91
CA ALA A 285 3.58 38.91 1.38
C ALA A 285 2.21 39.35 1.90
N ASP A 286 2.13 40.48 2.59
CA ASP A 286 0.89 41.01 3.21
C ASP A 286 0.16 39.98 4.09
N ASP A 287 0.89 39.28 4.97
CA ASP A 287 0.43 38.20 5.84
C ASP A 287 -0.09 36.94 5.12
N ARG A 288 0.00 36.90 3.79
CA ARG A 288 -0.42 35.73 2.99
C ARG A 288 0.78 34.86 2.65
N PRO A 289 0.68 33.55 2.77
CA PRO A 289 1.77 32.68 2.39
C PRO A 289 1.96 32.70 0.86
N VAL A 290 3.20 32.94 0.44
CA VAL A 290 3.61 32.94 -0.97
C VAL A 290 4.57 31.81 -1.30
N GLY A 291 5.11 31.12 -0.28
CA GLY A 291 6.02 30.01 -0.46
C GLY A 291 6.53 29.43 0.85
N LEU A 292 7.39 28.44 0.74
CA LEU A 292 8.12 27.83 1.85
C LEU A 292 9.57 27.62 1.47
N ILE A 293 10.49 28.21 2.21
CA ILE A 293 11.92 28.00 1.99
C ILE A 293 12.49 26.98 2.96
N THR A 294 13.28 26.02 2.48
CA THR A 294 13.99 25.03 3.29
C THR A 294 15.50 25.25 3.16
N LEU A 295 16.26 24.87 4.20
CA LEU A 295 17.72 24.95 4.14
C LEU A 295 18.32 24.15 2.98
N ASP A 296 17.70 23.05 2.62
CA ASP A 296 18.16 22.22 1.51
C ASP A 296 18.05 22.95 0.15
N ARG A 297 16.99 23.73 -0.06
CA ARG A 297 16.81 24.58 -1.23
C ARG A 297 17.84 25.72 -1.25
N VAL A 298 18.07 26.36 -0.11
CA VAL A 298 19.11 27.42 0.02
C VAL A 298 20.51 26.88 -0.33
N ARG A 299 20.83 25.66 0.12
CA ARG A 299 22.13 25.03 -0.17
C ARG A 299 22.36 24.75 -1.67
N ARG A 300 21.31 24.53 -2.43
CA ARG A 300 21.39 24.25 -3.88
C ARG A 300 21.70 25.49 -4.69
N VAL A 301 21.59 26.70 -4.12
CA VAL A 301 21.91 27.94 -4.83
C VAL A 301 23.44 28.15 -4.84
N PRO A 302 24.06 28.22 -6.05
CA PRO A 302 25.48 28.47 -6.20
C PRO A 302 25.91 29.80 -5.53
N ALA A 303 27.13 29.86 -4.97
CA ALA A 303 27.59 30.98 -4.18
C ALA A 303 27.58 32.32 -4.94
N ASP A 304 27.91 32.26 -6.22
CA ASP A 304 27.94 33.40 -7.15
C ASP A 304 26.55 34.01 -7.45
N ARG A 305 25.47 33.24 -7.24
CA ARG A 305 24.09 33.66 -7.47
C ARG A 305 23.33 34.09 -6.23
N ARG A 306 23.87 33.83 -5.03
CA ARG A 306 23.13 34.07 -3.78
C ARG A 306 22.74 35.52 -3.54
N SER A 307 23.55 36.48 -4.03
CA SER A 307 23.28 37.91 -3.92
C SER A 307 22.21 38.44 -4.88
N THR A 308 21.88 37.67 -5.93
CA THR A 308 20.92 38.09 -6.96
C THR A 308 19.66 37.23 -7.00
N THR A 309 19.69 36.05 -6.42
CA THR A 309 18.55 35.12 -6.37
C THR A 309 17.70 35.41 -5.15
N THR A 310 16.40 35.63 -5.33
CA THR A 310 15.45 35.83 -4.23
C THR A 310 14.98 34.51 -3.62
N LEU A 311 14.47 34.56 -2.38
CA LEU A 311 13.89 33.38 -1.72
C LEU A 311 12.67 32.85 -2.47
N ALA A 312 11.85 33.74 -3.05
CA ALA A 312 10.68 33.36 -3.82
C ALA A 312 11.04 32.51 -5.05
N GLU A 313 12.16 32.80 -5.73
CA GLU A 313 12.61 32.05 -6.91
C GLU A 313 13.00 30.60 -6.59
N VAL A 314 13.42 30.29 -5.37
CA VAL A 314 13.93 28.97 -4.95
C VAL A 314 13.01 28.24 -3.98
N ALA A 315 11.99 28.91 -3.47
CA ALA A 315 11.03 28.35 -2.53
C ALA A 315 10.19 27.24 -3.16
N CYS A 316 9.53 26.46 -2.33
CA CYS A 316 8.36 25.69 -2.74
C CYS A 316 7.18 26.66 -2.87
N HIS A 317 6.61 26.78 -4.07
CA HIS A 317 5.52 27.70 -4.35
C HIS A 317 4.18 27.22 -3.78
N THR A 318 3.23 28.14 -3.64
CA THR A 318 1.92 27.87 -3.01
C THR A 318 1.09 26.82 -3.74
N ASP A 319 1.26 26.61 -5.03
CA ASP A 319 0.60 25.57 -5.83
C ASP A 319 1.13 24.16 -5.55
N GLU A 320 2.37 24.06 -5.06
CA GLU A 320 3.01 22.81 -4.64
C GLU A 320 2.90 22.57 -3.12
N LEU A 321 2.47 23.58 -2.35
CA LEU A 321 2.36 23.53 -0.91
C LEU A 321 1.00 22.97 -0.47
N VAL A 322 1.02 22.26 0.64
CA VAL A 322 -0.21 21.88 1.32
C VAL A 322 -0.64 22.99 2.27
N LEU A 323 -1.80 23.56 1.98
CA LEU A 323 -2.49 24.49 2.88
C LEU A 323 -3.56 23.73 3.65
N ALA A 324 -3.65 23.99 4.95
CA ALA A 324 -4.58 23.35 5.85
C ALA A 324 -5.31 24.38 6.71
N ALA A 325 -6.54 24.07 7.11
CA ALA A 325 -7.28 24.91 8.06
C ALA A 325 -7.02 24.48 9.52
N PRO A 326 -7.09 25.39 10.50
CA PRO A 326 -6.85 25.05 11.92
C PRO A 326 -7.78 23.98 12.48
N ASP A 327 -9.01 23.92 12.01
CA ASP A 327 -10.06 22.98 12.42
C ASP A 327 -10.06 21.66 11.65
N GLU A 328 -9.23 21.54 10.61
CA GLU A 328 -9.04 20.31 9.85
C GLU A 328 -8.42 19.21 10.71
N SER A 329 -8.79 17.94 10.42
CA SER A 329 -8.21 16.78 11.09
C SER A 329 -6.76 16.54 10.65
N LEU A 330 -5.89 16.20 11.61
CA LEU A 330 -4.51 15.82 11.30
C LEU A 330 -4.43 14.59 10.38
N ASN A 331 -5.37 13.65 10.51
CA ASN A 331 -5.44 12.46 9.64
C ASN A 331 -5.73 12.81 8.18
N ASP A 332 -6.51 13.85 7.91
CA ASP A 332 -6.85 14.30 6.55
C ASP A 332 -5.69 15.07 5.92
N LEU A 333 -4.84 15.68 6.74
CA LEU A 333 -3.64 16.38 6.29
C LEU A 333 -2.53 15.42 5.83
N LEU A 334 -2.29 14.32 6.57
CA LEU A 334 -1.14 13.43 6.35
C LEU A 334 -0.98 12.92 4.90
N PRO A 335 -2.04 12.45 4.21
CA PRO A 335 -1.92 11.94 2.84
C PRO A 335 -1.60 13.02 1.79
N ARG A 336 -1.78 14.30 2.16
CA ARG A 336 -1.58 15.45 1.28
C ARG A 336 -0.18 16.02 1.36
N LEU A 337 0.60 15.68 2.40
CA LEU A 337 1.95 16.19 2.59
C LEU A 337 2.85 15.82 1.41
N THR A 338 3.61 16.79 0.91
CA THR A 338 4.47 16.66 -0.27
C THR A 338 5.95 16.73 0.10
N ASP A 339 6.80 16.16 -0.77
CA ASP A 339 8.25 16.25 -0.65
C ASP A 339 8.78 17.68 -0.88
N CYS A 340 8.02 18.53 -1.61
CA CYS A 340 8.41 19.90 -1.90
C CYS A 340 8.68 20.72 -0.63
N ALA A 341 7.84 20.50 0.38
CA ALA A 341 7.90 21.19 1.68
C ALA A 341 8.55 20.33 2.79
N ASP A 342 9.31 19.28 2.44
CA ASP A 342 9.89 18.32 3.38
C ASP A 342 8.83 17.78 4.38
N GLY A 343 7.63 17.43 3.88
CA GLY A 343 6.52 16.94 4.71
C GLY A 343 5.89 17.97 5.64
N ARG A 344 5.94 19.26 5.30
CA ARG A 344 5.32 20.34 6.07
C ARG A 344 4.08 20.89 5.40
N ALA A 345 3.17 21.45 6.21
CA ALA A 345 1.99 22.16 5.72
C ALA A 345 1.91 23.54 6.39
N LEU A 346 1.42 24.52 5.63
CA LEU A 346 1.10 25.85 6.17
C LEU A 346 -0.36 25.88 6.63
N VAL A 347 -0.59 26.43 7.81
CA VAL A 347 -1.94 26.56 8.38
C VAL A 347 -2.44 27.97 8.13
N VAL A 348 -3.56 28.05 7.41
CA VAL A 348 -4.12 29.31 6.93
C VAL A 348 -5.55 29.46 7.46
N LYS A 349 -5.85 30.66 7.97
CA LYS A 349 -7.19 31.08 8.36
C LYS A 349 -7.54 32.42 7.70
N ASP A 350 -8.64 32.49 7.01
CA ASP A 350 -9.09 33.70 6.30
C ASP A 350 -8.01 34.28 5.34
N GLY A 351 -7.26 33.39 4.70
CA GLY A 351 -6.17 33.74 3.77
C GLY A 351 -4.85 34.16 4.43
N ARG A 352 -4.77 34.23 5.78
CA ARG A 352 -3.58 34.61 6.54
C ARG A 352 -2.88 33.39 7.12
N LEU A 353 -1.56 33.43 7.17
CA LEU A 353 -0.76 32.39 7.81
C LEU A 353 -0.94 32.46 9.34
N VAL A 354 -1.42 31.37 9.95
CA VAL A 354 -1.61 31.29 11.42
C VAL A 354 -0.75 30.22 12.07
N GLY A 355 -0.15 29.32 11.30
CA GLY A 355 0.69 28.25 11.84
C GLY A 355 1.43 27.46 10.77
N ILE A 356 2.27 26.54 11.24
CA ILE A 356 2.95 25.53 10.44
C ILE A 356 2.87 24.18 11.13
N VAL A 357 2.64 23.10 10.37
CA VAL A 357 2.75 21.73 10.86
C VAL A 357 4.00 21.10 10.27
N SER A 358 4.85 20.55 11.12
CA SER A 358 6.10 19.88 10.75
C SER A 358 6.06 18.39 11.09
N PRO A 359 6.93 17.54 10.50
CA PRO A 359 7.05 16.12 10.87
C PRO A 359 7.32 15.90 12.39
N SER A 360 8.03 16.81 13.04
CA SER A 360 8.26 16.75 14.49
C SER A 360 6.99 17.04 15.30
N ASP A 361 6.10 17.91 14.82
CA ASP A 361 4.81 18.17 15.46
C ASP A 361 3.91 16.97 15.37
N ILE A 362 3.85 16.34 14.19
CA ILE A 362 3.11 15.09 13.94
C ILE A 362 3.63 13.96 14.84
N SER A 363 4.95 13.79 14.93
CA SER A 363 5.57 12.77 15.79
C SER A 363 5.22 12.98 17.27
N ARG A 364 5.27 14.22 17.76
CA ARG A 364 4.86 14.56 19.14
C ARG A 364 3.39 14.31 19.39
N ALA A 365 2.53 14.62 18.41
CA ALA A 365 1.10 14.34 18.48
C ALA A 365 0.82 12.85 18.58
N ALA A 366 1.47 12.03 17.74
CA ALA A 366 1.35 10.57 17.77
C ALA A 366 1.79 9.97 19.12
N GLN A 367 2.90 10.45 19.70
CA GLN A 367 3.36 10.02 21.03
C GLN A 367 2.37 10.37 22.12
N ARG A 368 1.80 11.59 22.11
CA ARG A 368 0.77 11.98 23.09
C ARG A 368 -0.52 11.20 22.92
N GLY A 369 -0.95 10.94 21.68
CA GLY A 369 -2.12 10.12 21.38
C GLY A 369 -1.98 8.71 21.90
N SER A 370 -0.84 8.06 21.67
CA SER A 370 -0.57 6.70 22.17
C SER A 370 -0.53 6.62 23.71
N MET A 371 0.01 7.63 24.39
CA MET A 371 -0.05 7.71 25.86
C MET A 371 -1.51 7.83 26.37
N ARG A 372 -2.32 8.63 25.71
CA ARG A 372 -3.74 8.81 26.06
C ARG A 372 -4.52 7.49 25.94
N GLU A 373 -4.28 6.72 24.87
CA GLU A 373 -4.90 5.39 24.70
C GLU A 373 -4.44 4.39 25.78
N GLN A 374 -3.15 4.40 26.15
CA GLN A 374 -2.63 3.54 27.22
C GLN A 374 -3.23 3.86 28.59
N LEU A 375 -3.47 5.13 28.87
CA LEU A 375 -4.09 5.59 30.11
C LEU A 375 -5.61 5.30 30.13
N ALA A 376 -6.30 5.45 29.00
CA ALA A 376 -7.73 5.16 28.87
C ALA A 376 -8.04 3.66 28.86
N GLY A 377 -7.10 2.81 28.43
CA GLY A 377 -7.24 1.35 28.38
C GLY A 377 -6.85 0.61 29.68
N ARG A 378 -6.48 1.29 30.75
CA ARG A 378 -6.33 0.67 32.09
C ARG A 378 -7.70 0.65 32.75
N PRO A 379 -8.37 -0.54 32.94
CA PRO A 379 -9.48 -0.64 33.86
C PRO A 379 -8.93 -0.27 35.24
N GLY A 380 -9.62 0.64 35.91
CA GLY A 380 -9.25 1.10 37.24
C GLY A 380 -8.98 -0.10 38.17
N SER A 381 -7.80 -0.08 38.78
CA SER A 381 -7.40 -0.95 39.89
C SER A 381 -8.29 -0.71 41.08
#